data_ab4662151f195b22180b9453d8bb481f
#
_entry.id   ab4662151f195b22180b9453d8bb481f
#
_cell.length_a   1.000
_cell.length_b   1.000
_cell.length_c   1.000
_cell.angle_alpha   90.00
_cell.angle_beta   90.00
_cell.angle_gamma   90.00
#
_symmetry.space_group_name_H-M   'P 1'
#
loop_
_entity.id
_entity.type
_entity.pdbx_description
1 polymer ?
#
loop_
_entity_poly.entity_id
_entity_poly.type
_entity_poly.pdbx_seq_one_letter_code
_entity_poly.pdbx_strand_id
1 'polypeptide(L)'
;NDKPQYLSDWWHQSVNVVGSYHTRFGPQIRNDTYLEYEAFAKKDWFDFYGYIDAPVFFGGNSTAKGIWNNGSPLFMEIEPRFSIDKLTNTDLSFGPFKEWYFANNYIYDMGRNDSQEQSTWYMGLGTDIDTGLPMSLSLNVYAKYQWQNYGASNENEWDGYRFKVKYFVPLTDLWGGSLSYIGFTNFDWGSDLGDDNFYDLNGKHARTSNSIASSHILALNYAHWHYSVVARYFHNGGQWADDAKLNFGDGDFSVRSTGWGGYFVVGYNF
;
A
#
# COMPACT_ATOMS: atom_id res chain seq x y z
N ASN A 1 31.97 20.89 18.89
CA ASN A 1 31.73 20.38 17.51
C ASN A 1 30.45 19.63 17.49
N ASP A 2 29.35 20.34 17.56
CA ASP A 2 28.04 19.78 17.39
C ASP A 2 27.85 19.47 15.91
N LYS A 3 28.15 18.24 15.54
CA LYS A 3 27.71 17.75 14.24
C LYS A 3 26.18 17.81 14.24
N PRO A 4 25.57 18.27 13.15
CA PRO A 4 24.12 18.29 13.07
C PRO A 4 23.57 16.90 13.41
N GLN A 5 22.60 16.88 14.27
CA GLN A 5 21.90 15.68 14.76
C GLN A 5 21.23 14.88 13.63
N TYR A 6 21.31 15.34 12.41
CA TYR A 6 20.63 14.83 11.22
C TYR A 6 21.54 14.16 10.20
N LEU A 7 22.61 13.49 10.64
CA LEU A 7 23.52 12.78 9.74
C LEU A 7 22.86 11.60 9.01
N SER A 8 21.70 11.17 9.47
CA SER A 8 20.89 10.14 8.80
C SER A 8 19.85 10.72 7.84
N ASP A 9 19.86 12.04 7.66
CA ASP A 9 18.94 12.69 6.74
C ASP A 9 19.25 12.31 5.31
N TRP A 10 18.27 11.76 4.63
CA TRP A 10 18.37 11.41 3.23
C TRP A 10 17.01 11.54 2.55
N TRP A 11 17.05 11.76 1.25
CA TRP A 11 15.90 11.81 0.37
C TRP A 11 16.22 11.05 -0.90
N HIS A 12 15.39 10.07 -1.24
CA HIS A 12 15.47 9.35 -2.49
C HIS A 12 14.17 9.51 -3.25
N GLN A 13 14.28 9.83 -4.53
CA GLN A 13 13.12 9.97 -5.40
C GLN A 13 13.37 9.32 -6.75
N SER A 14 12.30 8.87 -7.37
CA SER A 14 12.36 8.23 -8.68
C SER A 14 11.09 8.47 -9.47
N VAL A 15 11.21 8.34 -10.79
CA VAL A 15 10.07 8.22 -11.69
C VAL A 15 10.10 6.82 -12.27
N ASN A 16 8.98 6.12 -12.16
CA ASN A 16 8.85 4.72 -12.48
C ASN A 16 7.80 4.50 -13.56
N VAL A 17 8.06 3.56 -14.45
CA VAL A 17 7.04 2.91 -15.27
C VAL A 17 6.68 1.60 -14.59
N VAL A 18 5.42 1.41 -14.27
CA VAL A 18 4.91 0.24 -13.56
C VAL A 18 3.94 -0.51 -14.46
N GLY A 19 4.21 -1.79 -14.68
CA GLY A 19 3.27 -2.72 -15.28
C GLY A 19 2.69 -3.62 -14.20
N SER A 20 1.37 -3.72 -14.11
CA SER A 20 0.69 -4.61 -13.17
C SER A 20 -0.04 -5.74 -13.89
N TYR A 21 -0.08 -6.88 -13.23
CA TYR A 21 -0.74 -8.07 -13.72
C TYR A 21 -1.57 -8.71 -12.60
N HIS A 22 -2.86 -8.93 -12.86
CA HIS A 22 -3.78 -9.59 -11.95
C HIS A 22 -3.85 -8.95 -10.56
N THR A 23 -3.88 -7.63 -10.49
CA THR A 23 -4.13 -6.93 -9.23
C THR A 23 -5.59 -7.08 -8.81
N ARG A 24 -5.83 -7.20 -7.50
CA ARG A 24 -7.12 -7.59 -6.92
C ARG A 24 -7.55 -6.64 -5.80
N PHE A 25 -7.54 -5.32 -6.08
CA PHE A 25 -8.02 -4.31 -5.14
C PHE A 25 -9.52 -4.05 -5.24
N GLY A 26 -10.13 -4.49 -6.31
CA GLY A 26 -11.55 -4.38 -6.56
C GLY A 26 -12.17 -5.75 -6.79
N PRO A 27 -13.45 -5.78 -7.19
CA PRO A 27 -14.15 -7.04 -7.43
C PRO A 27 -13.65 -7.80 -8.66
N GLN A 28 -12.90 -7.12 -9.55
CA GLN A 28 -12.37 -7.71 -10.78
C GLN A 28 -10.84 -7.60 -10.83
N ILE A 29 -10.21 -8.56 -11.48
CA ILE A 29 -8.77 -8.55 -11.78
C ILE A 29 -8.46 -7.40 -12.75
N ARG A 30 -7.30 -6.73 -12.53
CA ARG A 30 -6.81 -5.65 -13.37
C ARG A 30 -5.39 -5.89 -13.85
N ASN A 31 -5.13 -5.41 -15.08
CA ASN A 31 -3.79 -5.28 -15.66
C ASN A 31 -3.63 -3.85 -16.15
N ASP A 32 -2.68 -3.12 -15.62
CA ASP A 32 -2.48 -1.71 -15.95
C ASP A 32 -1.00 -1.40 -16.21
N THR A 33 -0.76 -0.32 -16.94
CA THR A 33 0.56 0.30 -17.07
C THR A 33 0.42 1.77 -16.75
N TYR A 34 1.24 2.27 -15.82
CA TYR A 34 1.12 3.66 -15.37
C TYR A 34 2.47 4.26 -15.03
N LEU A 35 2.47 5.59 -14.94
CA LEU A 35 3.61 6.36 -14.48
C LEU A 35 3.49 6.61 -12.99
N GLU A 36 4.60 6.52 -12.27
CA GLU A 36 4.66 6.71 -10.83
C GLU A 36 5.82 7.62 -10.45
N TYR A 37 5.55 8.57 -9.57
CA TYR A 37 6.59 9.27 -8.80
C TYR A 37 6.63 8.66 -7.40
N GLU A 38 7.84 8.29 -6.95
CA GLU A 38 8.05 7.64 -5.66
C GLU A 38 9.12 8.37 -4.87
N ALA A 39 8.91 8.51 -3.57
CA ALA A 39 9.85 9.18 -2.67
C ALA A 39 9.98 8.44 -1.34
N PHE A 40 11.22 8.38 -0.88
CA PHE A 40 11.59 7.93 0.46
C PHE A 40 12.38 9.03 1.13
N ALA A 41 12.13 9.27 2.40
CA ALA A 41 12.88 10.25 3.18
C ALA A 41 13.08 9.78 4.62
N LYS A 42 14.16 10.21 5.23
CA LYS A 42 14.45 9.99 6.64
C LYS A 42 15.06 11.26 7.24
N LYS A 43 14.47 11.69 8.35
CA LYS A 43 15.07 12.64 9.30
C LYS A 43 15.18 11.97 10.65
N ASP A 44 15.84 12.64 11.58
CA ASP A 44 16.00 12.14 12.94
C ASP A 44 14.63 11.77 13.57
N TRP A 45 13.67 12.67 13.52
CA TRP A 45 12.33 12.53 14.11
C TRP A 45 11.23 12.10 13.13
N PHE A 46 11.56 11.90 11.85
CA PHE A 46 10.58 11.72 10.78
C PHE A 46 11.06 10.71 9.75
N ASP A 47 10.20 9.79 9.32
CA ASP A 47 10.40 9.03 8.10
C ASP A 47 9.17 9.10 7.20
N PHE A 48 9.40 8.94 5.92
CA PHE A 48 8.38 9.11 4.91
C PHE A 48 8.59 8.12 3.78
N TYR A 49 7.51 7.49 3.38
CA TYR A 49 7.38 6.80 2.10
C TYR A 49 6.12 7.30 1.42
N GLY A 50 6.18 7.48 0.11
CA GLY A 50 4.99 7.82 -0.63
C GLY A 50 5.17 7.70 -2.13
N TYR A 51 4.06 7.62 -2.82
CA TYR A 51 4.03 7.63 -4.27
C TYR A 51 2.77 8.30 -4.79
N ILE A 52 2.89 8.81 -6.02
CA ILE A 52 1.77 9.34 -6.80
C ILE A 52 1.77 8.61 -8.12
N ASP A 53 0.64 8.00 -8.45
CA ASP A 53 0.43 7.32 -9.73
C ASP A 53 -0.42 8.16 -10.65
N ALA A 54 -0.09 8.13 -11.94
CA ALA A 54 -0.92 8.62 -13.04
C ALA A 54 -1.48 7.40 -13.80
N PRO A 55 -2.66 6.85 -13.37
CA PRO A 55 -3.15 5.58 -13.88
C PRO A 55 -3.46 5.57 -15.37
N VAL A 56 -3.85 6.73 -15.93
CA VAL A 56 -4.23 6.85 -17.35
C VAL A 56 -3.14 7.48 -18.22
N PHE A 57 -1.92 7.64 -17.72
CA PHE A 57 -0.84 8.30 -18.45
C PHE A 57 -0.54 7.62 -19.80
N PHE A 58 -0.58 6.29 -19.85
CA PHE A 58 -0.37 5.50 -21.07
C PHE A 58 -1.67 5.08 -21.77
N GLY A 59 -2.76 5.82 -21.56
CA GLY A 59 -4.04 5.57 -22.24
C GLY A 59 -5.07 4.79 -21.42
N GLY A 60 -4.77 4.47 -20.16
CA GLY A 60 -5.74 3.90 -19.23
C GLY A 60 -6.24 2.50 -19.61
N ASN A 61 -5.34 1.60 -19.94
CA ASN A 61 -5.67 0.24 -20.37
C ASN A 61 -6.03 -0.67 -19.20
N SER A 62 -7.10 -0.37 -18.49
CA SER A 62 -7.65 -1.36 -17.59
C SER A 62 -8.47 -2.38 -18.38
N THR A 63 -8.12 -3.66 -18.25
CA THR A 63 -8.90 -4.76 -18.82
C THR A 63 -10.11 -5.09 -17.94
N ALA A 64 -10.14 -4.59 -16.71
CA ALA A 64 -11.24 -4.77 -15.80
C ALA A 64 -12.32 -3.71 -16.03
N LYS A 65 -13.55 -4.12 -15.81
CA LYS A 65 -14.71 -3.23 -15.76
C LYS A 65 -14.98 -2.80 -14.32
N GLY A 66 -15.70 -1.73 -14.13
CA GLY A 66 -16.04 -1.20 -12.81
C GLY A 66 -15.42 0.14 -12.51
N ILE A 67 -15.08 0.42 -11.25
CA ILE A 67 -14.66 1.74 -10.78
C ILE A 67 -13.47 2.35 -11.53
N TRP A 68 -12.56 1.53 -12.04
CA TRP A 68 -11.38 1.98 -12.79
C TRP A 68 -11.60 2.04 -14.30
N ASN A 69 -12.82 1.75 -14.77
CA ASN A 69 -13.11 1.62 -16.20
C ASN A 69 -12.76 2.87 -17.00
N ASN A 70 -13.03 4.05 -16.44
CA ASN A 70 -12.67 5.33 -17.05
C ASN A 70 -11.32 5.87 -16.58
N GLY A 71 -10.63 5.15 -15.76
CA GLY A 71 -9.33 5.50 -15.20
C GLY A 71 -9.40 6.70 -14.26
N SER A 72 -8.90 6.55 -13.04
CA SER A 72 -8.66 7.69 -12.17
C SER A 72 -7.50 8.52 -12.70
N PRO A 73 -7.58 9.87 -12.70
CA PRO A 73 -6.45 10.69 -13.13
C PRO A 73 -5.27 10.67 -12.17
N LEU A 74 -5.51 10.37 -10.89
CA LEU A 74 -4.47 10.36 -9.86
C LEU A 74 -4.81 9.38 -8.74
N PHE A 75 -3.82 8.59 -8.35
CA PHE A 75 -3.83 7.78 -7.13
C PHE A 75 -2.60 8.11 -6.31
N MET A 76 -2.74 8.21 -5.00
CA MET A 76 -1.65 8.58 -4.11
C MET A 76 -1.71 7.75 -2.82
N GLU A 77 -0.55 7.36 -2.32
CA GLU A 77 -0.39 6.82 -0.97
C GLU A 77 0.81 7.46 -0.30
N ILE A 78 0.66 7.86 0.96
CA ILE A 78 1.75 8.38 1.78
C ILE A 78 1.75 7.71 3.15
N GLU A 79 2.95 7.50 3.68
CA GLU A 79 3.18 6.83 4.96
C GLU A 79 4.17 7.64 5.80
N PRO A 80 3.77 8.80 6.35
CA PRO A 80 4.62 9.58 7.25
C PRO A 80 4.59 8.99 8.67
N ARG A 81 5.78 8.84 9.27
CA ARG A 81 5.92 8.45 10.67
C ARG A 81 6.72 9.49 11.44
N PHE A 82 6.30 9.78 12.65
CA PHE A 82 6.92 10.76 13.54
C PHE A 82 7.44 10.04 14.78
N SER A 83 8.76 10.14 15.02
CA SER A 83 9.38 9.48 16.16
C SER A 83 8.94 10.10 17.47
N ILE A 84 8.27 9.34 18.30
CA ILE A 84 7.85 9.76 19.63
C ILE A 84 9.08 9.92 20.53
N ASP A 85 10.04 8.99 20.47
CA ASP A 85 11.30 9.03 21.20
C ASP A 85 12.03 10.35 20.94
N LYS A 86 12.23 10.71 19.68
CA LYS A 86 13.01 11.88 19.28
C LYS A 86 12.28 13.20 19.58
N LEU A 87 10.97 13.26 19.31
CA LEU A 87 10.17 14.46 19.54
C LEU A 87 9.98 14.76 21.03
N THR A 88 9.92 13.72 21.87
CA THR A 88 9.81 13.89 23.34
C THR A 88 11.14 13.87 24.05
N ASN A 89 12.25 13.66 23.32
CA ASN A 89 13.59 13.49 23.87
C ASN A 89 13.63 12.42 24.99
N THR A 90 12.94 11.32 24.75
CA THR A 90 12.81 10.21 25.69
C THR A 90 13.19 8.92 24.98
N ASP A 91 14.01 8.08 25.60
CA ASP A 91 14.31 6.73 25.11
C ASP A 91 13.20 5.78 25.55
N LEU A 92 12.36 5.39 24.59
CA LEU A 92 11.26 4.45 24.78
C LEU A 92 11.62 3.02 24.35
N SER A 93 12.89 2.77 23.99
CA SER A 93 13.35 1.45 23.57
C SER A 93 13.31 0.46 24.74
N PHE A 94 12.90 -0.77 24.43
CA PHE A 94 13.03 -1.90 25.36
C PHE A 94 13.03 -3.22 24.58
N GLY A 95 13.82 -4.19 25.02
CA GLY A 95 13.97 -5.46 24.33
C GLY A 95 14.32 -5.25 22.85
N PRO A 96 13.61 -5.87 21.90
CA PRO A 96 13.86 -5.71 20.49
C PRO A 96 13.26 -4.42 19.90
N PHE A 97 12.44 -3.69 20.65
CA PHE A 97 11.77 -2.47 20.18
C PHE A 97 12.72 -1.29 20.30
N LYS A 98 13.21 -0.79 19.15
CA LYS A 98 14.25 0.25 19.11
C LYS A 98 13.72 1.66 19.26
N GLU A 99 12.58 1.95 18.64
CA GLU A 99 12.03 3.29 18.54
C GLU A 99 10.53 3.22 18.29
N TRP A 100 9.78 4.18 18.80
CA TRP A 100 8.33 4.24 18.67
C TRP A 100 7.90 5.46 17.85
N TYR A 101 6.84 5.28 17.05
CA TYR A 101 6.36 6.29 16.11
C TYR A 101 4.87 6.49 16.23
N PHE A 102 4.44 7.73 16.03
CA PHE A 102 3.11 8.02 15.55
C PHE A 102 3.10 7.75 14.04
N ALA A 103 2.41 6.71 13.65
CA ALA A 103 2.42 6.19 12.29
C ALA A 103 1.14 6.53 11.55
N ASN A 104 1.27 6.89 10.27
CA ASN A 104 0.16 7.22 9.40
C ASN A 104 0.32 6.51 8.07
N ASN A 105 -0.82 6.18 7.46
CA ASN A 105 -0.90 5.70 6.09
C ASN A 105 -2.15 6.31 5.47
N TYR A 106 -1.98 7.23 4.53
CA TYR A 106 -3.09 7.89 3.85
C TYR A 106 -3.14 7.44 2.40
N ILE A 107 -4.33 7.03 1.95
CA ILE A 107 -4.59 6.58 0.59
C ILE A 107 -5.65 7.50 -0.02
N TYR A 108 -5.36 8.01 -1.22
CA TYR A 108 -6.26 8.86 -1.97
C TYR A 108 -6.36 8.41 -3.41
N ASP A 109 -7.59 8.16 -3.87
CA ASP A 109 -7.93 7.95 -5.25
C ASP A 109 -8.85 9.08 -5.69
N MET A 110 -8.40 9.86 -6.63
CA MET A 110 -9.12 11.05 -7.09
C MET A 110 -10.43 10.68 -7.78
N GLY A 111 -10.47 9.57 -8.51
CA GLY A 111 -11.63 9.19 -9.30
C GLY A 111 -12.05 10.26 -10.31
N ARG A 112 -13.24 10.11 -10.88
CA ARG A 112 -13.84 11.10 -11.77
C ARG A 112 -15.18 11.62 -11.28
N ASN A 113 -15.67 11.06 -10.18
CA ASN A 113 -16.88 11.49 -9.47
C ASN A 113 -16.86 10.91 -8.05
N ASP A 114 -17.78 11.33 -7.21
CA ASP A 114 -17.84 10.97 -5.80
C ASP A 114 -17.87 9.45 -5.57
N SER A 115 -18.54 8.70 -6.43
CA SER A 115 -18.62 7.23 -6.30
C SER A 115 -17.34 6.49 -6.73
N GLN A 116 -16.36 7.19 -7.26
CA GLN A 116 -15.07 6.66 -7.71
C GLN A 116 -13.90 7.15 -6.85
N GLU A 117 -14.17 7.91 -5.81
CA GLU A 117 -13.15 8.43 -4.90
C GLU A 117 -12.90 7.50 -3.73
N GLN A 118 -11.63 7.45 -3.32
CA GLN A 118 -11.22 6.87 -2.04
C GLN A 118 -10.41 7.91 -1.28
N SER A 119 -10.71 8.05 0.00
CA SER A 119 -9.93 8.85 0.93
C SER A 119 -9.94 8.13 2.28
N THR A 120 -8.81 7.50 2.62
CA THR A 120 -8.69 6.62 3.77
C THR A 120 -7.46 7.00 4.58
N TRP A 121 -7.63 7.19 5.88
CA TRP A 121 -6.55 7.49 6.79
C TRP A 121 -6.42 6.39 7.83
N TYR A 122 -5.25 5.75 7.84
CA TYR A 122 -4.83 4.86 8.92
C TYR A 122 -3.91 5.64 9.84
N MET A 123 -4.20 5.65 11.13
CA MET A 123 -3.36 6.30 12.13
C MET A 123 -3.15 5.40 13.34
N GLY A 124 -1.96 5.43 13.90
CA GLY A 124 -1.68 4.59 15.05
C GLY A 124 -0.24 4.62 15.51
N LEU A 125 0.21 3.49 15.99
CA LEU A 125 1.51 3.32 16.63
C LEU A 125 2.40 2.40 15.79
N GLY A 126 3.64 2.82 15.56
CA GLY A 126 4.65 2.04 14.88
C GLY A 126 5.89 1.83 15.73
N THR A 127 6.66 0.82 15.39
CA THR A 127 7.95 0.54 16.02
C THR A 127 8.91 -0.12 15.05
N ASP A 128 10.20 0.15 15.21
CA ASP A 128 11.26 -0.56 14.52
C ASP A 128 11.83 -1.64 15.43
N ILE A 129 12.04 -2.82 14.87
CA ILE A 129 12.49 -4.00 15.59
C ILE A 129 13.95 -4.27 15.27
N ASP A 130 14.76 -4.50 16.31
CA ASP A 130 16.09 -5.09 16.18
C ASP A 130 15.96 -6.61 16.14
N THR A 131 16.17 -7.19 14.97
CA THR A 131 16.08 -8.64 14.76
C THR A 131 17.38 -9.36 15.09
N GLY A 132 18.48 -8.62 15.31
CA GLY A 132 19.83 -9.18 15.38
C GLY A 132 20.38 -9.65 14.04
N LEU A 133 19.66 -9.43 12.93
CA LEU A 133 20.04 -9.78 11.58
C LEU A 133 20.30 -8.50 10.75
N PRO A 134 21.05 -8.59 9.64
CA PRO A 134 21.27 -7.43 8.74
C PRO A 134 20.03 -7.14 7.91
N MET A 135 18.98 -6.69 8.57
CA MET A 135 17.71 -6.34 7.97
C MET A 135 17.00 -5.25 8.77
N SER A 136 16.10 -4.53 8.13
CA SER A 136 15.16 -3.62 8.78
C SER A 136 13.81 -4.30 8.91
N LEU A 137 13.18 -4.17 10.07
CA LEU A 137 11.82 -4.64 10.32
C LEU A 137 11.02 -3.55 11.01
N SER A 138 9.84 -3.27 10.50
CA SER A 138 8.92 -2.27 11.03
C SER A 138 7.53 -2.87 11.20
N LEU A 139 6.91 -2.60 12.34
CA LEU A 139 5.54 -3.01 12.67
C LEU A 139 4.71 -1.77 12.95
N ASN A 140 3.52 -1.69 12.38
CA ASN A 140 2.59 -0.60 12.62
C ASN A 140 1.18 -1.14 12.82
N VAL A 141 0.45 -0.55 13.78
CA VAL A 141 -0.96 -0.84 14.04
C VAL A 141 -1.75 0.44 13.91
N TYR A 142 -2.84 0.39 13.17
CA TYR A 142 -3.65 1.55 12.84
C TYR A 142 -5.11 1.35 13.15
N ALA A 143 -5.79 2.42 13.55
CA ALA A 143 -7.22 2.59 13.35
C ALA A 143 -7.47 3.24 11.99
N LYS A 144 -8.57 2.89 11.33
CA LYS A 144 -8.88 3.36 9.98
C LYS A 144 -10.08 4.30 10.01
N TYR A 145 -9.91 5.50 9.42
CA TYR A 145 -10.99 6.43 9.15
C TYR A 145 -11.22 6.54 7.64
N GLN A 146 -12.48 6.33 7.21
CA GLN A 146 -12.90 6.44 5.82
C GLN A 146 -13.69 7.72 5.62
N TRP A 147 -13.17 8.66 4.83
CA TRP A 147 -14.00 9.76 4.31
C TRP A 147 -14.80 9.31 3.10
N GLN A 148 -14.14 8.65 2.17
CA GLN A 148 -14.72 8.13 0.94
C GLN A 148 -14.17 6.73 0.66
N ASN A 149 -15.04 5.85 0.18
CA ASN A 149 -14.67 4.48 -0.17
C ASN A 149 -15.52 3.98 -1.34
N TYR A 150 -15.44 4.70 -2.47
CA TYR A 150 -16.14 4.34 -3.71
C TYR A 150 -17.67 4.20 -3.55
N GLY A 151 -18.27 5.00 -2.67
CA GLY A 151 -19.69 4.94 -2.38
C GLY A 151 -20.13 3.80 -1.47
N ALA A 152 -19.19 3.10 -0.82
CA ALA A 152 -19.51 2.03 0.13
C ALA A 152 -20.20 2.56 1.40
N SER A 153 -20.81 1.66 2.16
CA SER A 153 -21.60 2.02 3.34
C SER A 153 -20.78 2.54 4.54
N ASN A 154 -19.45 2.37 4.52
CA ASN A 154 -18.55 2.75 5.60
C ASN A 154 -17.91 4.14 5.43
N GLU A 155 -18.48 5.00 4.63
CA GLU A 155 -17.98 6.35 4.44
C GLU A 155 -18.27 7.27 5.62
N ASN A 156 -17.36 8.23 5.90
CA ASN A 156 -17.42 9.22 6.96
C ASN A 156 -17.47 8.63 8.38
N GLU A 157 -16.75 7.53 8.59
CA GLU A 157 -16.69 6.87 9.89
C GLU A 157 -15.36 6.15 10.13
N TRP A 158 -15.10 5.80 11.37
CA TRP A 158 -14.07 4.84 11.73
C TRP A 158 -14.54 3.44 11.35
N ASP A 159 -13.69 2.70 10.64
CA ASP A 159 -14.07 1.40 10.12
C ASP A 159 -12.91 0.40 10.15
N GLY A 160 -12.70 -0.20 11.29
CA GLY A 160 -11.74 -1.27 11.48
C GLY A 160 -10.30 -0.80 11.66
N TYR A 161 -9.40 -1.75 11.47
CA TYR A 161 -8.00 -1.65 11.85
C TYR A 161 -7.10 -2.23 10.77
N ARG A 162 -5.81 -1.86 10.82
CA ARG A 162 -4.76 -2.45 10.00
C ARG A 162 -3.55 -2.77 10.85
N PHE A 163 -2.96 -3.93 10.61
CA PHE A 163 -1.61 -4.28 11.04
C PHE A 163 -0.71 -4.38 9.81
N LYS A 164 0.40 -3.66 9.83
CA LYS A 164 1.37 -3.65 8.72
C LYS A 164 2.72 -4.12 9.21
N VAL A 165 3.25 -5.13 8.51
CA VAL A 165 4.62 -5.62 8.65
C VAL A 165 5.40 -5.19 7.42
N LYS A 166 6.56 -4.57 7.62
CA LYS A 166 7.42 -4.11 6.54
C LYS A 166 8.87 -4.46 6.86
N TYR A 167 9.56 -5.05 5.89
CA TYR A 167 10.96 -5.40 6.07
C TYR A 167 11.78 -5.17 4.80
N PHE A 168 13.07 -4.91 5.01
CA PHE A 168 14.06 -4.73 3.97
C PHE A 168 15.27 -5.60 4.29
N VAL A 169 15.67 -6.44 3.31
CA VAL A 169 16.79 -7.37 3.45
C VAL A 169 17.77 -7.14 2.29
N PRO A 170 18.94 -6.53 2.53
CA PRO A 170 20.01 -6.53 1.54
C PRO A 170 20.46 -7.96 1.26
N LEU A 171 20.52 -8.36 0.00
CA LEU A 171 20.91 -9.72 -0.36
C LEU A 171 22.36 -9.80 -0.82
N THR A 172 22.67 -9.26 -1.98
CA THR A 172 24.00 -9.37 -2.58
C THR A 172 24.14 -8.35 -3.71
N ASP A 173 25.36 -8.20 -4.20
CA ASP A 173 25.60 -7.50 -5.46
C ASP A 173 25.35 -8.46 -6.64
N LEU A 174 24.68 -7.97 -7.66
CA LEU A 174 24.31 -8.74 -8.83
C LEU A 174 24.40 -7.84 -10.07
N TRP A 175 25.12 -8.28 -11.09
CA TRP A 175 25.26 -7.59 -12.37
C TRP A 175 25.68 -6.12 -12.24
N GLY A 176 26.51 -5.81 -11.24
CA GLY A 176 26.96 -4.45 -10.95
C GLY A 176 25.97 -3.58 -10.18
N GLY A 177 24.85 -4.10 -9.77
CA GLY A 177 23.86 -3.44 -8.93
C GLY A 177 23.72 -4.09 -7.57
N SER A 178 22.90 -3.50 -6.68
CA SER A 178 22.57 -4.04 -5.37
C SER A 178 21.22 -4.71 -5.40
N LEU A 179 21.18 -6.01 -5.09
CA LEU A 179 19.94 -6.79 -4.98
C LEU A 179 19.43 -6.78 -3.55
N SER A 180 18.15 -6.45 -3.39
CA SER A 180 17.46 -6.44 -2.11
C SER A 180 16.14 -7.19 -2.19
N TYR A 181 15.72 -7.75 -1.05
CA TYR A 181 14.39 -8.30 -0.87
C TYR A 181 13.60 -7.39 0.06
N ILE A 182 12.45 -6.91 -0.41
CA ILE A 182 11.57 -6.01 0.34
C ILE A 182 10.23 -6.70 0.46
N GLY A 183 9.66 -6.71 1.65
CA GLY A 183 8.33 -7.23 1.85
C GLY A 183 7.49 -6.28 2.66
N PHE A 184 6.19 -6.24 2.35
CA PHE A 184 5.21 -5.64 3.23
C PHE A 184 3.87 -6.37 3.13
N THR A 185 3.23 -6.49 4.28
CA THR A 185 1.92 -7.14 4.40
C THR A 185 0.99 -6.27 5.20
N ASN A 186 -0.19 -6.04 4.64
CA ASN A 186 -1.30 -5.38 5.31
C ASN A 186 -2.34 -6.42 5.69
N PHE A 187 -2.68 -6.45 6.98
CA PHE A 187 -3.80 -7.21 7.51
C PHE A 187 -4.86 -6.23 7.97
N ASP A 188 -6.00 -6.19 7.28
CA ASP A 188 -7.14 -5.35 7.65
C ASP A 188 -8.20 -6.21 8.31
N TRP A 189 -8.80 -5.73 9.41
CA TRP A 189 -9.86 -6.45 10.11
C TRP A 189 -10.83 -5.50 10.80
N GLY A 190 -11.97 -6.02 11.22
CA GLY A 190 -12.95 -5.30 12.03
C GLY A 190 -13.74 -4.27 11.26
N SER A 191 -13.84 -4.37 9.93
CA SER A 191 -14.66 -3.48 9.11
C SER A 191 -16.14 -3.90 9.13
N ASP A 192 -17.02 -2.91 9.21
CA ASP A 192 -18.46 -3.12 9.15
C ASP A 192 -18.97 -3.53 7.76
N LEU A 193 -18.12 -3.43 6.72
CA LEU A 193 -18.50 -3.86 5.38
C LEU A 193 -18.89 -5.34 5.31
N GLY A 194 -18.35 -6.17 6.18
CA GLY A 194 -18.71 -7.59 6.23
C GLY A 194 -20.18 -7.85 6.59
N ASP A 195 -20.80 -6.91 7.25
CA ASP A 195 -22.20 -6.99 7.73
C ASP A 195 -23.12 -6.00 7.00
N ASP A 196 -22.65 -5.32 5.97
CA ASP A 196 -23.46 -4.37 5.23
C ASP A 196 -24.58 -5.06 4.41
N ASN A 197 -25.51 -4.25 3.91
CA ASN A 197 -26.66 -4.74 3.14
C ASN A 197 -26.34 -4.92 1.65
N PHE A 198 -25.07 -5.10 1.29
CA PHE A 198 -24.67 -5.38 -0.07
C PHE A 198 -24.55 -6.89 -0.28
N TYR A 199 -25.54 -7.46 -0.97
CA TYR A 199 -25.61 -8.91 -1.22
C TYR A 199 -25.29 -9.24 -2.67
N ASP A 200 -24.70 -10.40 -2.88
CA ASP A 200 -24.47 -10.94 -4.20
C ASP A 200 -25.76 -11.54 -4.80
N LEU A 201 -25.69 -12.02 -6.03
CA LEU A 201 -26.85 -12.61 -6.73
C LEU A 201 -27.40 -13.87 -6.06
N ASN A 202 -26.64 -14.49 -5.17
CA ASN A 202 -27.03 -15.68 -4.40
C ASN A 202 -27.46 -15.34 -2.97
N GLY A 203 -27.55 -14.07 -2.61
CA GLY A 203 -27.97 -13.62 -1.28
C GLY A 203 -26.88 -13.71 -0.22
N LYS A 204 -25.61 -13.83 -0.60
CA LYS A 204 -24.45 -13.77 0.31
C LYS A 204 -23.93 -12.35 0.41
N HIS A 205 -23.31 -12.00 1.55
CA HIS A 205 -22.60 -10.73 1.66
C HIS A 205 -21.50 -10.62 0.59
N ALA A 206 -21.50 -9.53 -0.15
CA ALA A 206 -20.52 -9.27 -1.22
C ALA A 206 -19.20 -8.67 -0.68
N ARG A 207 -19.24 -8.09 0.50
CA ARG A 207 -18.07 -7.46 1.13
C ARG A 207 -17.63 -8.27 2.34
N THR A 208 -16.40 -8.00 2.80
CA THR A 208 -15.79 -8.70 3.94
C THR A 208 -15.35 -7.73 5.03
N SER A 209 -15.25 -8.24 6.28
CA SER A 209 -14.71 -7.48 7.40
C SER A 209 -13.19 -7.45 7.44
N ASN A 210 -12.53 -8.27 6.64
CA ASN A 210 -11.07 -8.40 6.64
C ASN A 210 -10.52 -8.53 5.22
N SER A 211 -9.24 -8.23 5.08
CA SER A 211 -8.48 -8.46 3.85
C SER A 211 -6.99 -8.58 4.15
N ILE A 212 -6.26 -9.25 3.26
CA ILE A 212 -4.81 -9.34 3.32
C ILE A 212 -4.25 -8.95 1.96
N ALA A 213 -3.19 -8.13 1.96
CA ALA A 213 -2.36 -7.90 0.79
C ALA A 213 -0.90 -8.01 1.19
N SER A 214 -0.17 -8.94 0.59
CA SER A 214 1.22 -9.24 0.92
C SER A 214 2.10 -9.11 -0.33
N SER A 215 3.03 -8.18 -0.30
CA SER A 215 3.96 -7.90 -1.41
C SER A 215 5.35 -8.41 -1.11
N HIS A 216 5.94 -9.07 -2.10
CA HIS A 216 7.29 -9.63 -2.07
C HIS A 216 8.06 -9.10 -3.27
N ILE A 217 9.09 -8.30 -3.02
CA ILE A 217 9.78 -7.50 -4.04
C ILE A 217 11.22 -7.92 -4.11
N LEU A 218 11.71 -8.25 -5.30
CA LEU A 218 13.12 -8.29 -5.62
C LEU A 218 13.47 -7.01 -6.37
N ALA A 219 14.36 -6.20 -5.79
CA ALA A 219 14.77 -4.93 -6.33
C ALA A 219 16.26 -4.94 -6.66
N LEU A 220 16.60 -4.56 -7.88
CA LEU A 220 17.97 -4.39 -8.34
C LEU A 220 18.22 -2.89 -8.57
N ASN A 221 19.11 -2.31 -7.75
CA ASN A 221 19.36 -0.88 -7.74
C ASN A 221 20.75 -0.55 -8.26
N TYR A 222 20.79 0.41 -9.17
CA TYR A 222 21.98 1.11 -9.68
C TYR A 222 21.92 2.57 -9.24
N ALA A 223 22.95 3.36 -9.56
CA ALA A 223 22.98 4.78 -9.21
C ALA A 223 21.76 5.54 -9.75
N HIS A 224 21.45 5.36 -11.03
CA HIS A 224 20.38 6.09 -11.74
C HIS A 224 19.19 5.23 -12.14
N TRP A 225 19.31 3.91 -12.08
CA TRP A 225 18.27 3.00 -12.52
C TRP A 225 17.94 1.98 -11.45
N HIS A 226 16.68 1.62 -11.36
CA HIS A 226 16.27 0.45 -10.58
C HIS A 226 15.23 -0.37 -11.34
N TYR A 227 15.22 -1.65 -11.02
CA TYR A 227 14.32 -2.64 -11.60
C TYR A 227 13.74 -3.48 -10.47
N SER A 228 12.43 -3.72 -10.52
CA SER A 228 11.78 -4.55 -9.51
C SER A 228 10.83 -5.53 -10.13
N VAL A 229 10.76 -6.71 -9.52
CA VAL A 229 9.75 -7.73 -9.77
C VAL A 229 9.01 -7.95 -8.47
N VAL A 230 7.68 -7.88 -8.51
CA VAL A 230 6.83 -8.00 -7.33
C VAL A 230 5.86 -9.14 -7.51
N ALA A 231 5.82 -10.06 -6.54
CA ALA A 231 4.73 -11.01 -6.37
C ALA A 231 3.84 -10.51 -5.23
N ARG A 232 2.55 -10.40 -5.48
CA ARG A 232 1.58 -9.92 -4.50
C ARG A 232 0.46 -10.91 -4.30
N TYR A 233 0.28 -11.35 -3.06
CA TYR A 233 -0.83 -12.19 -2.66
C TYR A 233 -1.96 -11.33 -2.10
N PHE A 234 -3.18 -11.62 -2.55
CA PHE A 234 -4.40 -10.99 -2.07
C PHE A 234 -5.33 -12.03 -1.45
N HIS A 235 -5.91 -11.69 -0.32
CA HIS A 235 -7.04 -12.41 0.25
C HIS A 235 -8.16 -11.42 0.51
N ASN A 236 -9.30 -11.62 -0.13
CA ASN A 236 -10.41 -10.67 -0.11
C ASN A 236 -9.96 -9.23 -0.43
N GLY A 237 -9.19 -9.08 -1.48
CA GLY A 237 -8.60 -7.80 -1.87
C GLY A 237 -9.66 -6.71 -1.98
N GLY A 238 -9.39 -5.53 -1.40
CA GLY A 238 -10.36 -4.44 -1.33
C GLY A 238 -11.59 -4.73 -0.49
N GLN A 239 -11.57 -5.78 0.34
CA GLN A 239 -12.71 -6.24 1.14
C GLN A 239 -13.90 -6.69 0.29
N TRP A 240 -13.60 -7.37 -0.80
CA TRP A 240 -14.58 -8.06 -1.63
C TRP A 240 -14.54 -9.57 -1.35
N ALA A 241 -15.70 -10.16 -1.13
CA ALA A 241 -15.81 -11.60 -0.87
C ALA A 241 -15.45 -12.39 -2.13
N ASP A 242 -14.42 -13.22 -2.03
CA ASP A 242 -13.99 -14.06 -3.15
C ASP A 242 -15.13 -14.97 -3.61
N ASP A 243 -15.27 -15.12 -4.91
CA ASP A 243 -16.29 -15.93 -5.57
C ASP A 243 -17.75 -15.42 -5.42
N ALA A 244 -17.97 -14.23 -4.87
CA ALA A 244 -19.29 -13.59 -4.90
C ALA A 244 -19.74 -13.38 -6.36
N LYS A 245 -21.03 -13.53 -6.63
CA LYS A 245 -21.62 -13.36 -7.97
C LYS A 245 -22.26 -11.98 -8.07
N LEU A 246 -21.71 -11.14 -8.94
CA LEU A 246 -22.15 -9.75 -9.09
C LEU A 246 -22.52 -9.43 -10.53
N ASN A 247 -23.32 -8.36 -10.71
CA ASN A 247 -23.65 -7.78 -12.01
C ASN A 247 -23.71 -6.27 -11.86
N PHE A 248 -22.84 -5.55 -12.58
CA PHE A 248 -22.80 -4.08 -12.62
C PHE A 248 -23.37 -3.52 -13.93
N GLY A 249 -24.19 -4.31 -14.64
CA GLY A 249 -24.83 -3.89 -15.88
C GLY A 249 -24.23 -4.49 -17.15
N ASP A 250 -23.08 -5.15 -17.07
CA ASP A 250 -22.37 -5.76 -18.21
C ASP A 250 -22.40 -7.31 -18.21
N GLY A 251 -23.30 -7.88 -17.45
CA GLY A 251 -23.45 -9.31 -17.28
C GLY A 251 -22.90 -9.80 -15.93
N ASP A 252 -23.23 -11.03 -15.61
CA ASP A 252 -22.83 -11.67 -14.37
C ASP A 252 -21.34 -12.01 -14.39
N PHE A 253 -20.68 -11.83 -13.25
CA PHE A 253 -19.29 -12.24 -13.06
C PHE A 253 -19.05 -12.70 -11.63
N SER A 254 -17.98 -13.48 -11.46
CA SER A 254 -17.52 -13.88 -10.13
C SER A 254 -16.41 -12.96 -9.66
N VAL A 255 -16.49 -12.52 -8.41
CA VAL A 255 -15.42 -11.78 -7.75
C VAL A 255 -14.17 -12.65 -7.63
N ARG A 256 -13.02 -12.12 -8.01
CA ARG A 256 -11.73 -12.80 -7.97
C ARG A 256 -10.73 -12.00 -7.12
N SER A 257 -11.04 -11.86 -5.84
CA SER A 257 -10.31 -11.04 -4.89
C SER A 257 -9.22 -11.80 -4.13
N THR A 258 -9.12 -13.10 -4.28
CA THR A 258 -8.10 -13.94 -3.64
C THR A 258 -7.23 -14.60 -4.70
N GLY A 259 -5.92 -14.49 -4.52
CA GLY A 259 -4.91 -15.07 -5.41
C GLY A 259 -3.71 -14.17 -5.60
N TRP A 260 -2.83 -14.56 -6.51
CA TRP A 260 -1.58 -13.85 -6.80
C TRP A 260 -1.75 -12.87 -7.95
N GLY A 261 -1.04 -11.76 -7.83
CA GLY A 261 -0.77 -10.81 -8.90
C GLY A 261 0.71 -10.43 -8.89
N GLY A 262 1.10 -9.52 -9.76
CA GLY A 262 2.48 -9.11 -9.85
C GLY A 262 2.68 -7.74 -10.47
N TYR A 263 3.88 -7.22 -10.30
CA TYR A 263 4.30 -5.95 -10.89
C TYR A 263 5.70 -6.06 -11.48
N PHE A 264 5.92 -5.29 -12.53
CA PHE A 264 7.25 -5.01 -13.05
C PHE A 264 7.47 -3.51 -12.99
N VAL A 265 8.61 -3.10 -12.44
CA VAL A 265 8.96 -1.70 -12.26
C VAL A 265 10.29 -1.41 -12.92
N VAL A 266 10.34 -0.37 -13.73
CA VAL A 266 11.56 0.24 -14.23
C VAL A 266 11.55 1.70 -13.81
N GLY A 267 12.56 2.14 -13.09
CA GLY A 267 12.62 3.48 -12.56
C GLY A 267 13.93 4.18 -12.78
N TYR A 268 13.85 5.50 -12.85
CA TYR A 268 15.00 6.40 -12.89
C TYR A 268 15.10 7.15 -11.56
N ASN A 269 16.27 7.07 -10.92
CA ASN A 269 16.58 7.72 -9.65
C ASN A 269 17.22 9.09 -9.90
N PHE A 270 16.69 10.12 -9.23
CA PHE A 270 17.25 11.47 -9.27
C PHE A 270 18.30 11.71 -8.20
#